data_04993678fc65b5f6028898300ed9ab2a
#
_entry.id   04993678fc65b5f6028898300ed9ab2a
#
_cell.length_a   1.000
_cell.length_b   1.000
_cell.length_c   1.000
_cell.angle_alpha   90.00
_cell.angle_beta   90.00
_cell.angle_gamma   90.00
#
_symmetry.space_group_name_H-M   'P 1'
#
loop_
_entity.id
_entity.type
_entity.pdbx_description
1 polymer ?
#
loop_
_entity_poly.entity_id
_entity_poly.type
_entity_poly.pdbx_seq_one_letter_code
_entity_poly.pdbx_strand_id
1 'polypeptide(L)'
;MEKVKLFNGDEINQRTILGHPSGLFTLFFTEMWERFSYYGMRAILVLFLISSLDNEGWGWERKDALLLYAWYTGLVYITPIFGGLLADKFLGYRKAVVIGALLMTLGHAAMALEVFYDFYLYVGLSFLIVGNGFFKPNISSMVGQMYKDQGKIKDAAYTIFYMGINSGAFLGILLCGYIGETVNWHYGFGLAGIFMLFGMLQFHFGQQIFGNIGLPVKKSDDKEKIATDNNVSPKTINDRLIVIGIFSFVTVFFWWGFEQAGGSMTIFANDYTNRDLVGTGALIFKIVNSLLTIVPMIILTIILYLLFKNTFEKYAVSNLFLASSFVIIWGIVIWMLLREFS
;
A
#
# COMPACT_ATOMS: atom_id res chain seq x y z
N MET A 1 -19.32 22.18 12.79
CA MET A 1 -18.39 21.65 11.76
C MET A 1 -17.12 22.48 11.85
N GLU A 2 -16.00 21.83 12.15
CA GLU A 2 -14.71 22.50 12.22
C GLU A 2 -14.19 22.78 10.80
N LYS A 3 -13.84 24.02 10.53
CA LYS A 3 -13.33 24.42 9.22
C LYS A 3 -11.85 24.13 9.17
N VAL A 4 -11.41 23.28 8.25
CA VAL A 4 -10.00 22.98 8.02
C VAL A 4 -9.52 23.86 6.87
N LYS A 5 -8.49 24.68 7.11
CA LYS A 5 -7.84 25.46 6.04
C LYS A 5 -7.01 24.56 5.15
N LEU A 6 -7.33 24.55 3.88
CA LEU A 6 -6.57 23.86 2.84
C LEU A 6 -5.49 24.73 2.21
N PHE A 7 -4.66 24.10 1.40
CA PHE A 7 -3.50 24.67 0.71
C PHE A 7 -3.78 25.97 -0.07
N ASN A 8 -4.96 26.12 -0.66
CA ASN A 8 -5.38 27.26 -1.49
C ASN A 8 -6.30 28.25 -0.74
N GLY A 9 -6.42 28.13 0.58
CA GLY A 9 -7.32 28.97 1.37
C GLY A 9 -8.78 28.52 1.37
N ASP A 10 -9.13 27.48 0.59
CA ASP A 10 -10.47 26.93 0.57
C ASP A 10 -10.76 26.25 1.92
N GLU A 11 -11.85 26.64 2.55
CA GLU A 11 -12.33 25.97 3.76
C GLU A 11 -13.21 24.78 3.36
N ILE A 12 -12.70 23.54 3.55
CA ILE A 12 -13.54 22.36 3.43
C ILE A 12 -14.25 22.14 4.77
N ASN A 13 -15.58 22.22 4.76
CA ASN A 13 -16.43 21.76 5.84
C ASN A 13 -16.41 20.22 5.88
N GLN A 14 -15.35 19.64 6.45
CA GLN A 14 -15.29 18.21 6.73
C GLN A 14 -15.52 17.97 8.22
N ARG A 15 -16.31 16.92 8.51
CA ARG A 15 -16.34 16.39 9.87
C ARG A 15 -14.97 15.81 10.20
N THR A 16 -14.51 16.05 11.42
CA THR A 16 -13.20 15.53 11.87
C THR A 16 -13.35 14.17 12.55
N ILE A 17 -12.33 13.34 12.42
CA ILE A 17 -12.14 12.08 13.12
C ILE A 17 -10.81 12.20 13.85
N LEU A 18 -10.80 12.05 15.16
CA LEU A 18 -9.59 12.21 16.00
C LEU A 18 -8.85 13.53 15.75
N GLY A 19 -9.56 14.62 15.45
CA GLY A 19 -8.99 15.94 15.16
C GLY A 19 -8.47 16.12 13.74
N HIS A 20 -8.62 15.12 12.85
CA HIS A 20 -8.15 15.17 11.47
C HIS A 20 -9.32 15.14 10.47
N PRO A 21 -9.20 15.73 9.27
CA PRO A 21 -10.23 15.67 8.24
C PRO A 21 -10.56 14.23 7.84
N SER A 22 -11.82 13.92 7.57
CA SER A 22 -12.26 12.60 7.13
C SER A 22 -11.54 12.12 5.85
N GLY A 23 -11.09 13.04 4.99
CA GLY A 23 -10.28 12.74 3.81
C GLY A 23 -8.96 12.02 4.12
N LEU A 24 -8.32 12.29 5.29
CA LEU A 24 -7.13 11.56 5.71
C LEU A 24 -7.42 10.05 5.85
N PHE A 25 -8.56 9.71 6.44
CA PHE A 25 -8.94 8.30 6.63
C PHE A 25 -9.37 7.64 5.31
N THR A 26 -9.87 8.40 4.36
CA THR A 26 -10.06 7.91 2.98
C THR A 26 -8.72 7.54 2.34
N LEU A 27 -7.68 8.39 2.47
CA LEU A 27 -6.31 8.08 2.01
C LEU A 27 -5.70 6.90 2.80
N PHE A 28 -5.91 6.85 4.11
CA PHE A 28 -5.46 5.76 4.98
C PHE A 28 -5.95 4.39 4.48
N PHE A 29 -7.25 4.23 4.22
CA PHE A 29 -7.79 2.96 3.73
C PHE A 29 -7.37 2.67 2.29
N THR A 30 -7.25 3.68 1.43
CA THR A 30 -6.75 3.50 0.06
C THR A 30 -5.32 2.98 0.06
N GLU A 31 -4.43 3.60 0.85
CA GLU A 31 -3.05 3.14 1.02
C GLU A 31 -3.01 1.76 1.68
N MET A 32 -3.83 1.51 2.70
CA MET A 32 -3.90 0.23 3.38
C MET A 32 -4.18 -0.92 2.39
N TRP A 33 -5.14 -0.76 1.47
CA TRP A 33 -5.45 -1.79 0.48
C TRP A 33 -4.35 -1.94 -0.57
N GLU A 34 -3.71 -0.86 -0.95
CA GLU A 34 -2.56 -0.93 -1.84
C GLU A 34 -1.39 -1.65 -1.16
N ARG A 35 -1.07 -1.33 0.09
CA ARG A 35 -0.02 -2.03 0.84
C ARG A 35 -0.38 -3.50 1.08
N PHE A 36 -1.64 -3.80 1.35
CA PHE A 36 -2.13 -5.18 1.41
C PHE A 36 -1.79 -5.94 0.13
N SER A 37 -2.13 -5.37 -1.03
CA SER A 37 -1.91 -6.01 -2.31
C SER A 37 -0.42 -6.18 -2.63
N TYR A 38 0.37 -5.15 -2.40
CA TYR A 38 1.81 -5.15 -2.69
C TYR A 38 2.59 -6.13 -1.81
N TYR A 39 2.43 -6.03 -0.49
CA TYR A 39 3.16 -6.91 0.43
C TYR A 39 2.60 -8.33 0.45
N GLY A 40 1.30 -8.51 0.26
CA GLY A 40 0.68 -9.83 0.13
C GLY A 40 1.23 -10.60 -1.07
N MET A 41 1.29 -9.97 -2.24
CA MET A 41 1.89 -10.56 -3.44
C MET A 41 3.38 -10.86 -3.23
N ARG A 42 4.15 -9.92 -2.66
CA ARG A 42 5.59 -10.11 -2.42
C ARG A 42 5.89 -11.29 -1.50
N ALA A 43 5.04 -11.53 -0.50
CA ALA A 43 5.23 -12.61 0.45
C ALA A 43 5.21 -13.99 -0.21
N ILE A 44 4.40 -14.15 -1.24
CA ILE A 44 4.22 -15.44 -1.92
C ILE A 44 5.00 -15.58 -3.22
N LEU A 45 5.47 -14.48 -3.84
CA LEU A 45 6.08 -14.50 -5.18
C LEU A 45 7.28 -15.45 -5.28
N VAL A 46 8.26 -15.32 -4.36
CA VAL A 46 9.47 -16.15 -4.41
C VAL A 46 9.15 -17.61 -4.10
N LEU A 47 8.28 -17.87 -3.12
CA LEU A 47 7.86 -19.23 -2.77
C LEU A 47 7.12 -19.90 -3.93
N PHE A 48 6.23 -19.18 -4.61
CA PHE A 48 5.55 -19.65 -5.82
C PHE A 48 6.53 -20.05 -6.92
N LEU A 49 7.52 -19.20 -7.22
CA LEU A 49 8.49 -19.46 -8.27
C LEU A 49 9.36 -20.69 -8.00
N ILE A 50 9.75 -20.94 -6.73
CA ILE A 50 10.60 -22.09 -6.37
C ILE A 50 9.81 -23.35 -6.03
N SER A 51 8.51 -23.26 -5.75
CA SER A 51 7.66 -24.42 -5.47
C SER A 51 7.62 -25.36 -6.68
N SER A 52 7.53 -26.67 -6.40
CA SER A 52 7.48 -27.69 -7.44
C SER A 52 6.22 -27.55 -8.31
N LEU A 53 6.29 -28.08 -9.51
CA LEU A 53 5.13 -28.14 -10.43
C LEU A 53 3.95 -28.94 -9.84
N ASP A 54 4.23 -29.95 -9.02
CA ASP A 54 3.21 -30.74 -8.32
C ASP A 54 2.44 -29.91 -7.27
N ASN A 55 3.04 -28.82 -6.80
CA ASN A 55 2.45 -27.84 -5.88
C ASN A 55 2.01 -26.57 -6.61
N GLU A 56 1.73 -26.66 -7.88
CA GLU A 56 1.27 -25.55 -8.72
C GLU A 56 2.22 -24.35 -8.74
N GLY A 57 3.51 -24.56 -8.42
CA GLY A 57 4.59 -23.58 -8.56
C GLY A 57 5.32 -23.75 -9.90
N TRP A 58 6.35 -22.94 -10.12
CA TRP A 58 7.10 -22.97 -11.38
C TRP A 58 8.37 -23.83 -11.36
N GLY A 59 8.77 -24.33 -10.21
CA GLY A 59 9.95 -25.19 -10.05
C GLY A 59 11.28 -24.52 -10.45
N TRP A 60 11.36 -23.20 -10.35
CA TRP A 60 12.55 -22.46 -10.72
C TRP A 60 13.72 -22.69 -9.77
N GLU A 61 14.94 -22.54 -10.29
CA GLU A 61 16.11 -22.42 -9.44
C GLU A 61 16.01 -21.18 -8.55
N ARG A 62 16.44 -21.30 -7.30
CA ARG A 62 16.41 -20.19 -6.32
C ARG A 62 17.09 -18.93 -6.81
N LYS A 63 18.18 -19.08 -7.55
CA LYS A 63 18.94 -17.98 -8.14
C LYS A 63 18.07 -17.16 -9.09
N ASP A 64 17.32 -17.81 -9.96
CA ASP A 64 16.50 -17.14 -10.98
C ASP A 64 15.27 -16.47 -10.36
N ALA A 65 14.65 -17.13 -9.39
CA ALA A 65 13.56 -16.56 -8.62
C ALA A 65 13.98 -15.29 -7.86
N LEU A 66 15.15 -15.33 -7.20
CA LEU A 66 15.71 -14.18 -6.49
C LEU A 66 16.14 -13.07 -7.46
N LEU A 67 16.65 -13.41 -8.65
CA LEU A 67 16.99 -12.42 -9.67
C LEU A 67 15.75 -11.69 -10.19
N LEU A 68 14.65 -12.40 -10.49
CA LEU A 68 13.38 -11.79 -10.88
C LEU A 68 12.85 -10.88 -9.76
N TYR A 69 12.87 -11.35 -8.52
CA TYR A 69 12.47 -10.57 -7.36
C TYR A 69 13.29 -9.28 -7.19
N ALA A 70 14.61 -9.37 -7.36
CA ALA A 70 15.49 -8.21 -7.27
C ALA A 70 15.22 -7.17 -8.37
N TRP A 71 15.01 -7.61 -9.62
CA TRP A 71 14.63 -6.70 -10.71
C TRP A 71 13.26 -6.05 -10.46
N TYR A 72 12.28 -6.84 -10.05
CA TYR A 72 10.95 -6.33 -9.71
C TYR A 72 11.02 -5.25 -8.62
N THR A 73 11.63 -5.57 -7.49
CA THR A 73 11.73 -4.62 -6.37
C THR A 73 12.54 -3.38 -6.73
N GLY A 74 13.67 -3.53 -7.43
CA GLY A 74 14.48 -2.41 -7.88
C GLY A 74 13.70 -1.45 -8.79
N LEU A 75 12.97 -1.97 -9.77
CA LEU A 75 12.18 -1.15 -10.69
C LEU A 75 11.01 -0.45 -9.99
N VAL A 76 10.37 -1.08 -9.01
CA VAL A 76 9.30 -0.46 -8.18
C VAL A 76 9.81 0.78 -7.42
N TYR A 77 11.10 0.83 -7.04
CA TYR A 77 11.68 2.01 -6.39
C TYR A 77 12.13 3.10 -7.38
N ILE A 78 12.36 2.77 -8.64
CA ILE A 78 12.77 3.73 -9.68
C ILE A 78 11.56 4.43 -10.31
N THR A 79 10.48 3.70 -10.59
CA THR A 79 9.31 4.22 -11.31
C THR A 79 8.57 5.37 -10.63
N PRO A 80 8.55 5.53 -9.28
CA PRO A 80 7.97 6.69 -8.60
C PRO A 80 8.55 8.04 -9.04
N ILE A 81 9.81 8.08 -9.47
CA ILE A 81 10.43 9.31 -10.00
C ILE A 81 9.67 9.79 -11.23
N PHE A 82 9.39 8.88 -12.16
CA PHE A 82 8.68 9.20 -13.40
C PHE A 82 7.19 9.47 -13.16
N GLY A 83 6.55 8.63 -12.33
CA GLY A 83 5.13 8.79 -12.00
C GLY A 83 4.82 10.09 -11.26
N GLY A 84 5.69 10.52 -10.35
CA GLY A 84 5.59 11.83 -9.68
C GLY A 84 5.75 12.99 -10.66
N LEU A 85 6.79 12.95 -11.51
CA LEU A 85 7.01 14.00 -12.52
C LEU A 85 5.85 14.14 -13.52
N LEU A 86 5.25 13.02 -13.94
CA LEU A 86 4.10 13.04 -14.84
C LEU A 86 2.84 13.58 -14.16
N ALA A 87 2.65 13.23 -12.87
CA ALA A 87 1.55 13.77 -12.10
C ALA A 87 1.67 15.27 -11.88
N ASP A 88 2.86 15.76 -11.51
CA ASP A 88 3.12 17.18 -11.29
C ASP A 88 2.87 18.02 -12.54
N LYS A 89 3.29 17.53 -13.71
CA LYS A 89 3.25 18.32 -14.95
C LYS A 89 1.93 18.22 -15.70
N PHE A 90 1.25 17.07 -15.68
CA PHE A 90 0.17 16.78 -16.62
C PHE A 90 -1.11 16.25 -15.98
N LEU A 91 -1.03 15.32 -15.03
CA LEU A 91 -2.19 14.53 -14.60
C LEU A 91 -2.87 15.09 -13.34
N GLY A 92 -2.09 15.68 -12.43
CA GLY A 92 -2.50 15.90 -11.05
C GLY A 92 -2.49 14.58 -10.24
N TYR A 93 -2.38 14.72 -8.94
CA TYR A 93 -2.18 13.56 -8.05
C TYR A 93 -3.38 12.59 -8.03
N ARG A 94 -4.62 13.10 -8.09
CA ARG A 94 -5.81 12.23 -8.06
C ARG A 94 -5.87 11.28 -9.25
N LYS A 95 -5.67 11.81 -10.46
CA LYS A 95 -5.70 10.98 -11.66
C LYS A 95 -4.54 9.99 -11.65
N ALA A 96 -3.36 10.41 -11.22
CA ALA A 96 -2.20 9.54 -11.11
C ALA A 96 -2.46 8.38 -10.13
N VAL A 97 -3.06 8.64 -8.96
CA VAL A 97 -3.44 7.59 -7.99
C VAL A 97 -4.44 6.60 -8.60
N VAL A 98 -5.47 7.08 -9.30
CA VAL A 98 -6.47 6.19 -9.95
C VAL A 98 -5.83 5.35 -11.05
N ILE A 99 -5.00 5.96 -11.92
CA ILE A 99 -4.29 5.23 -12.98
C ILE A 99 -3.36 4.18 -12.37
N GLY A 100 -2.58 4.56 -11.36
CA GLY A 100 -1.69 3.64 -10.65
C GLY A 100 -2.45 2.47 -10.03
N ALA A 101 -3.55 2.75 -9.34
CA ALA A 101 -4.40 1.73 -8.72
C ALA A 101 -5.03 0.79 -9.76
N LEU A 102 -5.48 1.32 -10.90
CA LEU A 102 -6.02 0.51 -12.01
C LEU A 102 -4.96 -0.42 -12.59
N LEU A 103 -3.76 0.09 -12.87
CA LEU A 103 -2.65 -0.72 -13.39
C LEU A 103 -2.28 -1.82 -12.39
N MET A 104 -2.20 -1.51 -11.09
CA MET A 104 -1.90 -2.52 -10.08
C MET A 104 -3.01 -3.57 -9.97
N THR A 105 -4.29 -3.18 -10.06
CA THR A 105 -5.42 -4.13 -10.09
C THR A 105 -5.32 -5.07 -11.29
N LEU A 106 -5.06 -4.54 -12.48
CA LEU A 106 -4.86 -5.34 -13.70
C LEU A 106 -3.60 -6.20 -13.60
N GLY A 107 -2.56 -5.71 -12.94
CA GLY A 107 -1.33 -6.46 -12.67
C GLY A 107 -1.58 -7.71 -11.83
N HIS A 108 -2.29 -7.57 -10.71
CA HIS A 108 -2.66 -8.72 -9.88
C HIS A 108 -3.63 -9.68 -10.60
N ALA A 109 -4.57 -9.16 -11.38
CA ALA A 109 -5.44 -10.00 -12.20
C ALA A 109 -4.65 -10.81 -13.22
N ALA A 110 -3.67 -10.20 -13.90
CA ALA A 110 -2.78 -10.92 -14.80
C ALA A 110 -1.99 -12.00 -14.07
N MET A 111 -1.40 -11.69 -12.88
CA MET A 111 -0.70 -12.69 -12.09
C MET A 111 -1.60 -13.86 -11.65
N ALA A 112 -2.86 -13.61 -11.32
CA ALA A 112 -3.82 -14.68 -11.00
C ALA A 112 -4.19 -15.53 -12.22
N LEU A 113 -4.02 -15.01 -13.43
CA LEU A 113 -4.30 -15.71 -14.71
C LEU A 113 -3.06 -16.39 -15.31
N GLU A 114 -1.90 -16.32 -14.63
CA GLU A 114 -0.66 -16.93 -15.13
C GLU A 114 -0.78 -18.45 -15.29
N VAL A 115 -1.70 -19.10 -14.58
CA VAL A 115 -2.05 -20.52 -14.74
C VAL A 115 -2.38 -20.91 -16.20
N PHE A 116 -2.85 -19.97 -17.01
CA PHE A 116 -3.16 -20.21 -18.41
C PHE A 116 -1.96 -20.00 -19.33
N TYR A 117 -1.10 -19.03 -19.02
CA TYR A 117 0.12 -18.71 -19.76
C TYR A 117 1.12 -18.00 -18.86
N ASP A 118 2.33 -18.51 -18.77
CA ASP A 118 3.46 -17.96 -17.97
C ASP A 118 3.72 -16.47 -18.25
N PHE A 119 3.47 -16.03 -19.49
CA PHE A 119 3.62 -14.64 -19.90
C PHE A 119 2.80 -13.65 -19.05
N TYR A 120 1.64 -14.07 -18.52
CA TYR A 120 0.81 -13.21 -17.68
C TYR A 120 1.49 -12.80 -16.36
N LEU A 121 2.41 -13.60 -15.82
CA LEU A 121 3.21 -13.18 -14.66
C LEU A 121 4.04 -11.93 -14.98
N TYR A 122 4.75 -11.93 -16.10
CA TYR A 122 5.60 -10.80 -16.51
C TYR A 122 4.77 -9.55 -16.83
N VAL A 123 3.63 -9.70 -17.48
CA VAL A 123 2.66 -8.62 -17.71
C VAL A 123 2.19 -8.06 -16.37
N GLY A 124 1.83 -8.95 -15.44
CA GLY A 124 1.39 -8.58 -14.10
C GLY A 124 2.43 -7.77 -13.35
N LEU A 125 3.65 -8.27 -13.26
CA LEU A 125 4.77 -7.57 -12.61
C LEU A 125 5.06 -6.21 -13.27
N SER A 126 5.00 -6.13 -14.61
CA SER A 126 5.19 -4.86 -15.34
C SER A 126 4.11 -3.83 -14.98
N PHE A 127 2.86 -4.24 -14.91
CA PHE A 127 1.75 -3.37 -14.50
C PHE A 127 1.88 -2.92 -13.04
N LEU A 128 2.35 -3.80 -12.14
CA LEU A 128 2.60 -3.46 -10.75
C LEU A 128 3.73 -2.43 -10.62
N ILE A 129 4.82 -2.60 -11.36
CA ILE A 129 5.96 -1.66 -11.39
C ILE A 129 5.50 -0.27 -11.82
N VAL A 130 4.82 -0.17 -12.95
CA VAL A 130 4.34 1.12 -13.48
C VAL A 130 3.25 1.70 -12.59
N GLY A 131 2.30 0.87 -12.16
CA GLY A 131 1.19 1.28 -11.29
C GLY A 131 1.66 1.85 -9.95
N ASN A 132 2.61 1.18 -9.29
CA ASN A 132 3.20 1.69 -8.05
C ASN A 132 3.91 3.03 -8.27
N GLY A 133 4.58 3.20 -9.41
CA GLY A 133 5.20 4.46 -9.79
C GLY A 133 4.22 5.64 -9.84
N PHE A 134 3.02 5.42 -10.36
CA PHE A 134 1.96 6.43 -10.36
C PHE A 134 1.24 6.59 -9.02
N PHE A 135 1.12 5.54 -8.24
CA PHE A 135 0.34 5.55 -7.00
C PHE A 135 1.11 6.16 -5.83
N LYS A 136 2.24 5.56 -5.48
CA LYS A 136 2.97 5.79 -4.22
C LYS A 136 3.37 7.25 -3.96
N PRO A 137 4.05 7.97 -4.87
CA PRO A 137 4.47 9.35 -4.61
C PRO A 137 3.26 10.29 -4.52
N ASN A 138 2.20 10.01 -5.27
CA ASN A 138 1.10 10.93 -5.44
C ASN A 138 0.09 10.88 -4.29
N ILE A 139 -0.19 9.71 -3.72
CA ILE A 139 -1.07 9.61 -2.55
C ILE A 139 -0.44 10.26 -1.32
N SER A 140 0.87 10.08 -1.11
CA SER A 140 1.62 10.73 -0.03
C SER A 140 1.65 12.25 -0.18
N SER A 141 1.77 12.76 -1.42
CA SER A 141 1.73 14.18 -1.72
C SER A 141 0.36 14.79 -1.40
N MET A 142 -0.74 14.05 -1.60
CA MET A 142 -2.08 14.50 -1.23
C MET A 142 -2.20 14.69 0.30
N VAL A 143 -1.63 13.80 1.12
CA VAL A 143 -1.57 13.99 2.58
C VAL A 143 -0.83 15.28 2.91
N GLY A 144 0.32 15.53 2.27
CA GLY A 144 1.11 16.75 2.46
C GLY A 144 0.34 18.02 2.14
N GLN A 145 -0.46 18.00 1.07
CA GLN A 145 -1.29 19.14 0.66
C GLN A 145 -2.45 19.43 1.61
N MET A 146 -3.00 18.41 2.28
CA MET A 146 -4.07 18.60 3.28
C MET A 146 -3.65 19.43 4.49
N TYR A 147 -2.35 19.46 4.82
CA TYR A 147 -1.80 20.04 6.05
C TYR A 147 -0.74 21.11 5.78
N LYS A 148 -0.94 21.95 4.76
CA LYS A 148 0.00 23.05 4.50
C LYS A 148 0.06 23.96 5.74
N ASP A 149 1.27 24.34 6.14
CA ASP A 149 1.58 25.26 7.22
C ASP A 149 1.14 24.80 8.64
N GLN A 150 0.81 23.51 8.82
CA GLN A 150 0.33 22.95 10.09
C GLN A 150 1.34 21.92 10.66
N GLY A 151 2.59 22.30 10.92
CA GLY A 151 3.72 21.46 11.27
C GLY A 151 3.39 20.20 12.12
N LYS A 152 3.13 20.35 13.43
CA LYS A 152 2.89 19.21 14.34
C LYS A 152 1.67 18.36 13.96
N ILE A 153 0.60 18.97 13.44
CA ILE A 153 -0.62 18.26 13.02
C ILE A 153 -0.34 17.47 11.73
N LYS A 154 0.51 18.01 10.85
CA LYS A 154 0.97 17.31 9.65
C LYS A 154 1.77 16.07 9.99
N ASP A 155 2.67 16.14 10.98
CA ASP A 155 3.46 14.99 11.42
C ASP A 155 2.57 13.88 11.99
N ALA A 156 1.55 14.25 12.80
CA ALA A 156 0.56 13.32 13.30
C ALA A 156 -0.27 12.68 12.16
N ALA A 157 -0.63 13.45 11.13
CA ALA A 157 -1.34 12.94 9.96
C ALA A 157 -0.51 11.90 9.18
N TYR A 158 0.78 12.15 8.98
CA TYR A 158 1.68 11.17 8.37
C TYR A 158 1.84 9.92 9.24
N THR A 159 1.86 10.07 10.57
CA THR A 159 1.88 8.91 11.48
C THR A 159 0.64 8.05 11.30
N ILE A 160 -0.56 8.65 11.27
CA ILE A 160 -1.81 7.93 11.01
C ILE A 160 -1.77 7.25 9.63
N PHE A 161 -1.35 7.97 8.59
CA PHE A 161 -1.22 7.42 7.25
C PHE A 161 -0.26 6.22 7.21
N TYR A 162 0.87 6.31 7.93
CA TYR A 162 1.85 5.23 8.06
C TYR A 162 1.33 4.01 8.82
N MET A 163 0.43 4.22 9.79
CA MET A 163 -0.28 3.09 10.41
C MET A 163 -1.12 2.31 9.39
N GLY A 164 -1.73 2.98 8.40
CA GLY A 164 -2.41 2.33 7.28
C GLY A 164 -1.46 1.45 6.44
N ILE A 165 -0.26 1.95 6.14
CA ILE A 165 0.79 1.19 5.45
C ILE A 165 1.10 -0.11 6.19
N ASN A 166 1.38 -0.02 7.50
CA ASN A 166 1.75 -1.19 8.31
C ASN A 166 0.58 -2.16 8.48
N SER A 167 -0.64 -1.66 8.67
CA SER A 167 -1.84 -2.49 8.78
C SER A 167 -2.08 -3.28 7.48
N GLY A 168 -1.96 -2.61 6.33
CA GLY A 168 -2.10 -3.25 5.03
C GLY A 168 -1.01 -4.29 4.79
N ALA A 169 0.25 -3.96 5.08
CA ALA A 169 1.37 -4.89 4.95
C ALA A 169 1.16 -6.15 5.81
N PHE A 170 0.80 -5.97 7.08
CA PHE A 170 0.57 -7.08 8.00
C PHE A 170 -0.56 -8.00 7.52
N LEU A 171 -1.73 -7.43 7.21
CA LEU A 171 -2.88 -8.21 6.74
C LEU A 171 -2.63 -8.86 5.39
N GLY A 172 -1.94 -8.19 4.48
CA GLY A 172 -1.60 -8.72 3.17
C GLY A 172 -0.67 -9.92 3.25
N ILE A 173 0.43 -9.82 3.99
CA ILE A 173 1.38 -10.92 4.20
C ILE A 173 0.65 -12.11 4.83
N LEU A 174 -0.14 -11.85 5.89
CA LEU A 174 -0.84 -12.89 6.61
C LEU A 174 -1.86 -13.64 5.74
N LEU A 175 -2.77 -12.90 5.07
CA LEU A 175 -3.89 -13.52 4.37
C LEU A 175 -3.52 -14.04 2.99
N CYS A 176 -2.76 -13.28 2.20
CA CYS A 176 -2.28 -13.78 0.89
C CYS A 176 -1.29 -14.92 1.09
N GLY A 177 -0.42 -14.85 2.11
CA GLY A 177 0.48 -15.95 2.47
C GLY A 177 -0.28 -17.20 2.85
N TYR A 178 -1.22 -17.09 3.79
CA TYR A 178 -2.04 -18.23 4.22
C TYR A 178 -2.80 -18.86 3.06
N ILE A 179 -3.51 -18.07 2.24
CA ILE A 179 -4.29 -18.59 1.10
C ILE A 179 -3.35 -19.15 0.03
N GLY A 180 -2.25 -18.46 -0.28
CA GLY A 180 -1.27 -18.93 -1.27
C GLY A 180 -0.66 -20.28 -0.90
N GLU A 181 -0.19 -20.44 0.33
CA GLU A 181 0.48 -21.68 0.77
C GLU A 181 -0.49 -22.84 1.10
N THR A 182 -1.73 -22.54 1.59
CA THR A 182 -2.63 -23.60 2.08
C THR A 182 -3.77 -23.95 1.15
N VAL A 183 -4.08 -23.09 0.19
CA VAL A 183 -5.17 -23.30 -0.78
C VAL A 183 -4.62 -23.35 -2.20
N ASN A 184 -4.10 -22.22 -2.70
CA ASN A 184 -3.55 -22.11 -4.05
C ASN A 184 -2.85 -20.75 -4.25
N TRP A 185 -1.70 -20.72 -4.94
CA TRP A 185 -0.93 -19.51 -5.23
C TRP A 185 -1.72 -18.46 -6.00
N HIS A 186 -2.48 -18.90 -7.00
CA HIS A 186 -3.27 -18.01 -7.87
C HIS A 186 -4.36 -17.27 -7.08
N TYR A 187 -4.95 -17.93 -6.09
CA TYR A 187 -5.91 -17.29 -5.18
C TYR A 187 -5.25 -16.26 -4.28
N GLY A 188 -4.00 -16.51 -3.85
CA GLY A 188 -3.21 -15.51 -3.12
C GLY A 188 -2.97 -14.24 -3.94
N PHE A 189 -2.57 -14.37 -5.21
CA PHE A 189 -2.41 -13.24 -6.13
C PHE A 189 -3.76 -12.56 -6.45
N GLY A 190 -4.81 -13.36 -6.68
CA GLY A 190 -6.16 -12.86 -6.93
C GLY A 190 -6.72 -12.06 -5.75
N LEU A 191 -6.48 -12.53 -4.52
CA LEU A 191 -6.89 -11.84 -3.31
C LEU A 191 -6.25 -10.44 -3.21
N ALA A 192 -4.94 -10.33 -3.47
CA ALA A 192 -4.25 -9.06 -3.54
C ALA A 192 -4.92 -8.11 -4.56
N GLY A 193 -5.31 -8.63 -5.72
CA GLY A 193 -6.01 -7.88 -6.77
C GLY A 193 -7.40 -7.40 -6.36
N ILE A 194 -8.18 -8.24 -5.68
CA ILE A 194 -9.52 -7.88 -5.20
C ILE A 194 -9.46 -6.70 -4.22
N PHE A 195 -8.54 -6.73 -3.26
CA PHE A 195 -8.42 -5.64 -2.30
C PHE A 195 -7.84 -4.37 -2.93
N MET A 196 -6.95 -4.49 -3.91
CA MET A 196 -6.50 -3.35 -4.71
C MET A 196 -7.66 -2.70 -5.48
N LEU A 197 -8.53 -3.51 -6.08
CA LEU A 197 -9.74 -3.04 -6.76
C LEU A 197 -10.65 -2.26 -5.81
N PHE A 198 -10.91 -2.79 -4.62
CA PHE A 198 -11.72 -2.08 -3.62
C PHE A 198 -11.09 -0.75 -3.21
N GLY A 199 -9.78 -0.71 -2.99
CA GLY A 199 -9.05 0.53 -2.70
C GLY A 199 -9.16 1.56 -3.82
N MET A 200 -9.03 1.11 -5.07
CA MET A 200 -9.21 1.94 -6.26
C MET A 200 -10.63 2.52 -6.35
N LEU A 201 -11.65 1.67 -6.24
CA LEU A 201 -13.05 2.08 -6.35
C LEU A 201 -13.45 3.02 -5.20
N GLN A 202 -13.06 2.69 -3.98
CA GLN A 202 -13.27 3.55 -2.82
C GLN A 202 -12.67 4.95 -3.04
N PHE A 203 -11.43 5.04 -3.50
CA PHE A 203 -10.78 6.31 -3.78
C PHE A 203 -11.46 7.04 -4.96
N HIS A 204 -11.72 6.34 -6.07
CA HIS A 204 -12.30 6.93 -7.27
C HIS A 204 -13.66 7.61 -6.97
N PHE A 205 -14.55 6.93 -6.26
CA PHE A 205 -15.86 7.46 -5.91
C PHE A 205 -15.84 8.42 -4.71
N GLY A 206 -14.79 8.35 -3.87
CA GLY A 206 -14.61 9.23 -2.71
C GLY A 206 -13.80 10.49 -2.97
N GLN A 207 -13.15 10.64 -4.14
CA GLN A 207 -12.18 11.71 -4.38
C GLN A 207 -12.73 13.15 -4.27
N GLN A 208 -14.06 13.34 -4.33
CA GLN A 208 -14.69 14.66 -4.11
C GLN A 208 -14.48 15.19 -2.69
N ILE A 209 -14.17 14.31 -1.72
CA ILE A 209 -13.88 14.67 -0.33
C ILE A 209 -12.65 15.59 -0.22
N PHE A 210 -11.78 15.57 -1.21
CA PHE A 210 -10.51 16.33 -1.23
C PHE A 210 -10.65 17.75 -1.78
N GLY A 211 -11.86 18.19 -2.23
CA GLY A 211 -12.04 19.55 -2.81
C GLY A 211 -11.05 19.82 -3.95
N ASN A 212 -10.12 20.77 -3.80
CA ASN A 212 -9.10 21.09 -4.81
C ASN A 212 -7.76 20.37 -4.64
N ILE A 213 -7.56 19.63 -3.53
CA ILE A 213 -6.33 18.88 -3.27
C ILE A 213 -6.11 17.84 -4.37
N GLY A 214 -4.89 17.76 -4.89
CA GLY A 214 -4.47 16.77 -5.89
C GLY A 214 -4.96 17.03 -7.31
N LEU A 215 -5.59 18.18 -7.59
CA LEU A 215 -5.89 18.61 -8.96
C LEU A 215 -4.62 19.12 -9.65
N PRO A 216 -4.57 19.10 -11.01
CA PRO A 216 -3.45 19.67 -11.74
C PRO A 216 -3.25 21.17 -11.41
N VAL A 217 -2.00 21.58 -11.21
CA VAL A 217 -1.66 22.99 -10.97
C VAL A 217 -1.92 23.80 -12.25
N LYS A 218 -2.70 24.89 -12.15
CA LYS A 218 -2.86 25.81 -13.27
C LYS A 218 -1.56 26.56 -13.51
N LYS A 219 -1.12 26.68 -14.76
CA LYS A 219 0.15 27.35 -15.17
C LYS A 219 0.34 28.78 -14.65
N SER A 220 -0.71 29.45 -14.13
CA SER A 220 -0.63 30.79 -13.55
C SER A 220 0.05 30.83 -12.17
N ASP A 221 0.07 29.71 -11.44
CA ASP A 221 0.56 29.67 -10.06
C ASP A 221 2.08 29.41 -9.95
N ASP A 222 2.73 29.02 -11.07
CA ASP A 222 4.17 28.72 -11.07
C ASP A 222 5.06 29.95 -10.88
N LYS A 223 4.57 31.15 -11.23
CA LYS A 223 5.36 32.38 -11.09
C LYS A 223 5.50 32.87 -9.65
N GLU A 224 4.53 32.54 -8.77
CA GLU A 224 4.61 32.93 -7.36
C GLU A 224 5.51 31.99 -6.52
N LYS A 225 5.63 30.71 -6.92
CA LYS A 225 6.45 29.72 -6.19
C LYS A 225 7.96 29.94 -6.36
N ILE A 226 8.39 30.50 -7.49
CA ILE A 226 9.81 30.75 -7.80
C ILE A 226 10.34 31.97 -7.02
N ALA A 227 9.46 32.87 -6.57
CA ALA A 227 9.86 34.09 -5.90
C ALA A 227 10.20 33.94 -4.39
N THR A 228 9.80 32.84 -3.74
CA THR A 228 9.95 32.69 -2.28
C THR A 228 11.24 32.00 -1.84
N ASP A 229 12.05 31.43 -2.73
CA ASP A 229 13.23 30.62 -2.37
C ASP A 229 14.58 31.32 -2.64
N ASN A 230 14.57 32.60 -3.03
CA ASN A 230 15.79 33.33 -3.45
C ASN A 230 16.73 33.76 -2.29
N ASN A 231 16.47 33.38 -1.04
CA ASN A 231 17.26 33.82 0.13
C ASN A 231 18.19 32.74 0.74
N VAL A 232 18.35 31.58 0.10
CA VAL A 232 19.22 30.53 0.62
C VAL A 232 20.62 30.65 -0.01
N SER A 233 21.66 30.77 0.82
CA SER A 233 23.03 30.91 0.30
C SER A 233 23.45 29.64 -0.46
N PRO A 234 24.27 29.75 -1.54
CA PRO A 234 24.79 28.58 -2.27
C PRO A 234 25.51 27.59 -1.38
N LYS A 235 26.18 28.06 -0.32
CA LYS A 235 26.84 27.20 0.68
C LYS A 235 25.82 26.33 1.42
N THR A 236 24.71 26.90 1.87
CA THR A 236 23.63 26.16 2.55
C THR A 236 23.01 25.10 1.65
N ILE A 237 22.86 25.39 0.35
CA ILE A 237 22.37 24.42 -0.63
C ILE A 237 23.35 23.26 -0.76
N ASN A 238 24.64 23.55 -0.90
CA ASN A 238 25.67 22.53 -1.01
C ASN A 238 25.77 21.66 0.25
N ASP A 239 25.74 22.26 1.42
CA ASP A 239 25.75 21.54 2.70
C ASP A 239 24.54 20.58 2.82
N ARG A 240 23.35 21.05 2.42
CA ARG A 240 22.13 20.19 2.37
C ARG A 240 22.29 19.03 1.39
N LEU A 241 22.85 19.27 0.20
CA LEU A 241 23.08 18.21 -0.80
C LEU A 241 24.08 17.16 -0.29
N ILE A 242 25.15 17.58 0.40
CA ILE A 242 26.12 16.66 1.01
C ILE A 242 25.43 15.79 2.06
N VAL A 243 24.64 16.40 2.95
CA VAL A 243 23.89 15.66 3.98
C VAL A 243 22.94 14.64 3.33
N ILE A 244 22.18 15.05 2.32
CA ILE A 244 21.29 14.15 1.57
C ILE A 244 22.11 13.01 0.94
N GLY A 245 23.26 13.30 0.33
CA GLY A 245 24.15 12.30 -0.25
C GLY A 245 24.63 11.26 0.76
N ILE A 246 25.08 11.72 1.94
CA ILE A 246 25.53 10.82 3.03
C ILE A 246 24.37 9.94 3.52
N PHE A 247 23.19 10.53 3.80
CA PHE A 247 22.03 9.76 4.24
C PHE A 247 21.59 8.75 3.18
N SER A 248 21.59 9.14 1.89
CA SER A 248 21.24 8.24 0.79
C SER A 248 22.20 7.06 0.72
N PHE A 249 23.51 7.31 0.88
CA PHE A 249 24.51 6.24 0.89
C PHE A 249 24.29 5.25 2.04
N VAL A 250 24.09 5.73 3.26
CA VAL A 250 23.79 4.86 4.42
C VAL A 250 22.51 4.09 4.25
N THR A 251 21.48 4.74 3.69
CA THR A 251 20.17 4.13 3.45
C THR A 251 20.24 2.94 2.49
N VAL A 252 21.18 2.92 1.52
CA VAL A 252 21.38 1.77 0.62
C VAL A 252 21.70 0.50 1.41
N PHE A 253 22.60 0.56 2.41
CA PHE A 253 22.96 -0.62 3.21
C PHE A 253 21.82 -1.10 4.09
N PHE A 254 21.03 -0.17 4.65
CA PHE A 254 19.83 -0.52 5.41
C PHE A 254 18.83 -1.30 4.53
N TRP A 255 18.49 -0.75 3.36
CA TRP A 255 17.54 -1.38 2.46
C TRP A 255 18.07 -2.69 1.87
N TRP A 256 19.36 -2.78 1.63
CA TRP A 256 19.99 -4.05 1.20
C TRP A 256 19.74 -5.18 2.20
N GLY A 257 19.91 -4.89 3.51
CA GLY A 257 19.56 -5.87 4.55
C GLY A 257 18.06 -6.11 4.66
N PHE A 258 17.26 -5.05 4.65
CA PHE A 258 15.80 -5.13 4.85
C PHE A 258 15.08 -5.89 3.72
N GLU A 259 15.46 -5.67 2.47
CA GLU A 259 14.84 -6.32 1.31
C GLU A 259 15.13 -7.82 1.20
N GLN A 260 16.08 -8.35 1.98
CA GLN A 260 16.27 -9.81 2.12
C GLN A 260 15.00 -10.49 2.69
N ALA A 261 14.18 -9.76 3.45
CA ALA A 261 12.99 -10.32 4.09
C ALA A 261 12.01 -10.99 3.10
N GLY A 262 11.79 -10.40 1.92
CA GLY A 262 10.90 -10.99 0.90
C GLY A 262 11.61 -11.92 -0.09
N GLY A 263 12.91 -12.15 0.07
CA GLY A 263 13.73 -12.99 -0.80
C GLY A 263 14.43 -14.13 -0.05
N SER A 264 15.74 -13.98 0.20
CA SER A 264 16.56 -15.04 0.79
C SER A 264 16.12 -15.45 2.21
N MET A 265 15.64 -14.52 3.02
CA MET A 265 15.15 -14.85 4.37
C MET A 265 13.83 -15.64 4.33
N THR A 266 12.95 -15.38 3.36
CA THR A 266 11.74 -16.17 3.14
C THR A 266 12.10 -17.61 2.77
N ILE A 267 13.06 -17.83 1.88
CA ILE A 267 13.57 -19.17 1.53
C ILE A 267 14.19 -19.84 2.76
N PHE A 268 15.04 -19.11 3.49
CA PHE A 268 15.65 -19.63 4.71
C PHE A 268 14.61 -20.07 5.75
N ALA A 269 13.59 -19.24 5.99
CA ALA A 269 12.52 -19.57 6.91
C ALA A 269 11.73 -20.80 6.44
N ASN A 270 11.48 -20.93 5.15
CA ASN A 270 10.79 -22.10 4.59
C ASN A 270 11.60 -23.39 4.78
N ASP A 271 12.91 -23.35 4.58
CA ASP A 271 13.77 -24.53 4.60
C ASP A 271 14.18 -24.97 6.02
N TYR A 272 14.40 -24.01 6.92
CA TYR A 272 15.07 -24.27 8.21
C TYR A 272 14.17 -23.99 9.44
N THR A 273 12.93 -23.51 9.26
CA THR A 273 12.01 -23.32 10.38
C THR A 273 11.13 -24.55 10.53
N ASN A 274 11.16 -25.17 11.71
CA ASN A 274 10.20 -26.23 12.03
C ASN A 274 8.82 -25.60 12.23
N ARG A 275 7.87 -25.91 11.35
CA ARG A 275 6.49 -25.44 11.40
C ARG A 275 5.54 -26.39 12.11
N ASP A 276 5.99 -27.60 12.48
CA ASP A 276 5.19 -28.61 13.16
C ASP A 276 5.23 -28.38 14.68
N LEU A 277 4.25 -27.63 15.16
CA LEU A 277 4.04 -27.40 16.58
C LEU A 277 3.03 -28.40 17.12
N VAL A 278 3.35 -29.04 18.25
CA VAL A 278 2.47 -30.03 18.90
C VAL A 278 2.16 -29.65 20.35
N GLY A 279 1.05 -30.18 20.89
CA GLY A 279 0.67 -30.04 22.29
C GLY A 279 0.39 -28.57 22.68
N THR A 280 0.81 -28.20 23.91
CA THR A 280 0.55 -26.87 24.49
C THR A 280 1.20 -25.75 23.67
N GLY A 281 2.36 -26.02 23.04
CA GLY A 281 3.04 -25.02 22.17
C GLY A 281 2.20 -24.65 20.96
N ALA A 282 1.58 -25.62 20.30
CA ALA A 282 0.67 -25.40 19.20
C ALA A 282 -0.55 -24.55 19.61
N LEU A 283 -1.14 -24.86 20.76
CA LEU A 283 -2.30 -24.12 21.27
C LEU A 283 -1.94 -22.65 21.59
N ILE A 284 -0.81 -22.43 22.26
CA ILE A 284 -0.32 -21.08 22.55
C ILE A 284 -0.09 -20.30 21.25
N PHE A 285 0.56 -20.91 20.26
CA PHE A 285 0.79 -20.29 18.96
C PHE A 285 -0.53 -19.89 18.28
N LYS A 286 -1.51 -20.80 18.21
CA LYS A 286 -2.84 -20.54 17.63
C LYS A 286 -3.54 -19.37 18.32
N ILE A 287 -3.51 -19.33 19.68
CA ILE A 287 -4.13 -18.23 20.44
C ILE A 287 -3.42 -16.89 20.15
N VAL A 288 -2.09 -16.87 20.20
CA VAL A 288 -1.31 -15.64 19.94
C VAL A 288 -1.53 -15.15 18.52
N ASN A 289 -1.47 -16.03 17.52
CA ASN A 289 -1.72 -15.71 16.12
C ASN A 289 -3.13 -15.16 15.91
N SER A 290 -4.14 -15.76 16.54
CA SER A 290 -5.52 -15.29 16.50
C SER A 290 -5.66 -13.88 17.10
N LEU A 291 -5.04 -13.61 18.24
CA LEU A 291 -5.06 -12.30 18.88
C LEU A 291 -4.35 -11.24 18.01
N LEU A 292 -3.20 -11.58 17.44
CA LEU A 292 -2.45 -10.71 16.54
C LEU A 292 -3.27 -10.35 15.28
N THR A 293 -4.18 -11.22 14.85
CA THR A 293 -5.05 -10.97 13.69
C THR A 293 -6.31 -10.21 14.09
N ILE A 294 -7.00 -10.63 15.14
CA ILE A 294 -8.31 -10.07 15.52
C ILE A 294 -8.18 -8.65 16.06
N VAL A 295 -7.19 -8.39 16.92
CA VAL A 295 -7.06 -7.06 17.57
C VAL A 295 -6.86 -5.93 16.57
N PRO A 296 -5.93 -6.00 15.60
CA PRO A 296 -5.82 -4.98 14.54
C PRO A 296 -7.09 -4.85 13.71
N MET A 297 -7.74 -5.97 13.38
CA MET A 297 -8.99 -5.95 12.62
C MET A 297 -10.12 -5.24 13.35
N ILE A 298 -10.25 -5.41 14.66
CA ILE A 298 -11.23 -4.67 15.48
C ILE A 298 -10.90 -3.17 15.46
N ILE A 299 -9.64 -2.79 15.66
CA ILE A 299 -9.22 -1.38 15.64
C ILE A 299 -9.54 -0.74 14.28
N LEU A 300 -9.20 -1.41 13.18
CA LEU A 300 -9.51 -0.93 11.82
C LEU A 300 -11.02 -0.80 11.60
N THR A 301 -11.82 -1.73 12.12
CA THR A 301 -13.29 -1.68 12.03
C THR A 301 -13.87 -0.51 12.83
N ILE A 302 -13.30 -0.16 13.98
CA ILE A 302 -13.68 1.03 14.74
C ILE A 302 -13.37 2.31 13.94
N ILE A 303 -12.18 2.40 13.32
CA ILE A 303 -11.82 3.54 12.47
C ILE A 303 -12.76 3.64 11.27
N LEU A 304 -13.10 2.51 10.65
CA LEU A 304 -14.08 2.41 9.57
C LEU A 304 -15.45 2.94 10.00
N TYR A 305 -15.94 2.51 11.15
CA TYR A 305 -17.21 3.00 11.70
C TYR A 305 -17.20 4.52 11.89
N LEU A 306 -16.13 5.08 12.44
CA LEU A 306 -15.97 6.53 12.61
C LEU A 306 -15.96 7.27 11.26
N LEU A 307 -15.33 6.68 10.23
CA LEU A 307 -15.34 7.23 8.87
C LEU A 307 -16.76 7.22 8.30
N PHE A 308 -17.47 6.10 8.40
CA PHE A 308 -18.85 5.97 7.89
C PHE A 308 -19.81 6.95 8.55
N LYS A 309 -19.74 7.11 9.87
CA LYS A 309 -20.55 8.09 10.60
C LYS A 309 -20.42 9.51 10.04
N ASN A 310 -19.25 9.84 9.49
CA ASN A 310 -18.95 11.18 8.99
C ASN A 310 -19.15 11.36 7.48
N THR A 311 -19.11 10.27 6.71
CA THR A 311 -19.02 10.36 5.25
C THR A 311 -20.14 9.62 4.51
N PHE A 312 -20.90 8.72 5.16
CA PHE A 312 -21.81 7.82 4.47
C PHE A 312 -22.90 8.55 3.69
N GLU A 313 -23.51 9.58 4.26
CA GLU A 313 -24.58 10.36 3.59
C GLU A 313 -24.11 11.01 2.28
N LYS A 314 -22.85 11.48 2.25
CA LYS A 314 -22.35 12.25 1.12
C LYS A 314 -21.57 11.41 0.10
N TYR A 315 -20.93 10.32 0.56
CA TYR A 315 -20.03 9.49 -0.25
C TYR A 315 -20.43 8.01 -0.17
N ALA A 316 -21.73 7.71 -0.28
CA ALA A 316 -22.29 6.37 -0.07
C ALA A 316 -21.62 5.30 -0.94
N VAL A 317 -21.38 5.56 -2.23
CA VAL A 317 -20.78 4.59 -3.15
C VAL A 317 -19.34 4.23 -2.72
N SER A 318 -18.53 5.22 -2.37
CA SER A 318 -17.17 5.00 -1.84
C SER A 318 -17.20 4.13 -0.58
N ASN A 319 -18.11 4.46 0.35
CA ASN A 319 -18.25 3.74 1.61
C ASN A 319 -18.80 2.32 1.43
N LEU A 320 -19.64 2.08 0.42
CA LEU A 320 -20.11 0.72 0.08
C LEU A 320 -18.96 -0.17 -0.37
N PHE A 321 -18.07 0.29 -1.27
CA PHE A 321 -16.89 -0.49 -1.66
C PHE A 321 -15.99 -0.78 -0.47
N LEU A 322 -15.77 0.21 0.39
CA LEU A 322 -14.98 0.01 1.60
C LEU A 322 -15.66 -0.94 2.59
N ALA A 323 -16.98 -0.87 2.76
CA ALA A 323 -17.74 -1.82 3.58
C ALA A 323 -17.62 -3.24 3.03
N SER A 324 -17.80 -3.42 1.71
CA SER A 324 -17.68 -4.72 1.06
C SER A 324 -16.30 -5.35 1.28
N SER A 325 -15.21 -4.57 1.19
CA SER A 325 -13.87 -5.08 1.46
C SER A 325 -13.73 -5.58 2.90
N PHE A 326 -14.32 -4.86 3.89
CA PHE A 326 -14.30 -5.29 5.29
C PHE A 326 -15.17 -6.52 5.56
N VAL A 327 -16.30 -6.67 4.90
CA VAL A 327 -17.13 -7.89 5.00
C VAL A 327 -16.34 -9.09 4.47
N ILE A 328 -15.67 -8.95 3.33
CA ILE A 328 -14.87 -10.02 2.74
C ILE A 328 -13.68 -10.38 3.64
N ILE A 329 -12.91 -9.39 4.11
CA ILE A 329 -11.73 -9.67 4.93
C ILE A 329 -12.10 -10.33 6.26
N TRP A 330 -13.20 -9.89 6.91
CA TRP A 330 -13.71 -10.55 8.11
C TRP A 330 -14.16 -11.98 7.81
N GLY A 331 -14.84 -12.23 6.68
CA GLY A 331 -15.20 -13.58 6.25
C GLY A 331 -13.99 -14.49 6.10
N ILE A 332 -12.91 -14.00 5.47
CA ILE A 332 -11.66 -14.74 5.30
C ILE A 332 -10.98 -14.99 6.65
N VAL A 333 -10.89 -13.98 7.51
CA VAL A 333 -10.27 -14.12 8.84
C VAL A 333 -11.02 -15.14 9.69
N ILE A 334 -12.36 -15.06 9.73
CA ILE A 334 -13.18 -16.02 10.48
C ILE A 334 -12.98 -17.43 9.92
N TRP A 335 -13.02 -17.60 8.59
CA TRP A 335 -12.80 -18.89 7.95
C TRP A 335 -11.41 -19.45 8.28
N MET A 336 -10.36 -18.62 8.20
CA MET A 336 -9.00 -19.01 8.54
C MET A 336 -8.89 -19.48 10.00
N LEU A 337 -9.47 -18.72 10.93
CA LEU A 337 -9.45 -19.06 12.36
C LEU A 337 -10.22 -20.35 12.65
N LEU A 338 -11.39 -20.54 12.05
CA LEU A 338 -12.16 -21.79 12.22
C LEU A 338 -11.36 -23.00 11.72
N ARG A 339 -10.66 -22.86 10.58
CA ARG A 339 -9.81 -23.93 10.04
C ARG A 339 -8.58 -24.21 10.91
N GLU A 340 -8.03 -23.19 11.58
CA GLU A 340 -6.86 -23.36 12.46
C GLU A 340 -7.21 -24.14 13.75
N PHE A 341 -8.45 -24.01 14.23
CA PHE A 341 -8.89 -24.68 15.45
C PHE A 341 -9.69 -25.99 15.22
N SER A 342 -10.03 -26.31 13.96
CA SER A 342 -10.61 -27.60 13.59
C SER A 342 -9.52 -28.67 13.44
#